data_87e9345559ed6ee950f5c99336f30605
#
_entry.id   87e9345559ed6ee950f5c99336f30605
#
_cell.length_a   1.000
_cell.length_b   1.000
_cell.length_c   1.000
_cell.angle_alpha   90.00
_cell.angle_beta   90.00
_cell.angle_gamma   90.00
#
_symmetry.space_group_name_H-M   'P 1'
#
loop_
_entity.id
_entity.type
_entity.pdbx_description
1 polymer ?
#
loop_
_entity_poly.entity_id
_entity_poly.type
_entity_poly.pdbx_seq_one_letter_code
_entity_poly.pdbx_strand_id
1 'polypeptide(L)'
;TRALILCSPSNPTGSVYSAEEMEGLAEVLRRHPQVIVIADEIYEHINYVGKHASIATLPDMQERTAIINGVSKAYAMTGWRIGFVAAPLALAKAVNKLQGQYTSGAGSISQKASVAAFNGDQTPVEEMRQAFLRRKNLIVRLAKEIPGFEVNDPEGAFYLFPKCSSYFGKTDGTTTIHTSDDFALYLLQEAHVACVGGDSFGSPQCFRMSYATSDENIV
;
A
#
# COMPACT_ATOMS: atom_id res chain seq x y z
N THR A 1 15.18 -6.01 -18.36
CA THR A 1 14.38 -5.16 -17.43
C THR A 1 14.83 -3.72 -17.54
N ARG A 2 13.91 -2.76 -17.57
CA ARG A 2 14.19 -1.32 -17.66
C ARG A 2 13.77 -0.58 -16.41
N ALA A 3 12.76 -1.07 -15.70
CA ALA A 3 12.31 -0.48 -14.46
C ALA A 3 11.91 -1.56 -13.46
N LEU A 4 12.13 -1.26 -12.18
CA LEU A 4 11.62 -2.00 -11.03
C LEU A 4 10.61 -1.10 -10.33
N ILE A 5 9.40 -1.61 -10.10
CA ILE A 5 8.41 -0.97 -9.22
C ILE A 5 8.53 -1.64 -7.86
N LEU A 6 8.80 -0.86 -6.83
CA LEU A 6 8.99 -1.31 -5.46
C LEU A 6 8.00 -0.56 -4.56
N CYS A 7 7.11 -1.30 -3.88
CA CYS A 7 6.12 -0.73 -2.98
C CYS A 7 6.41 -1.20 -1.54
N SER A 8 6.76 -0.25 -0.66
CA SER A 8 7.02 -0.52 0.76
C SER A 8 6.66 0.69 1.62
N PRO A 9 5.80 0.53 2.63
CA PRO A 9 4.93 -0.63 2.92
C PRO A 9 4.00 -0.97 1.77
N SER A 10 3.68 -2.27 1.60
CA SER A 10 3.03 -2.79 0.40
C SER A 10 1.50 -2.77 0.47
N ASN A 11 0.86 -2.46 -0.63
CA ASN A 11 -0.50 -2.81 -0.96
C ASN A 11 -0.44 -3.96 -2.00
N PRO A 12 -0.97 -5.17 -1.72
CA PRO A 12 -2.04 -5.47 -0.75
C PRO A 12 -1.59 -6.10 0.58
N THR A 13 -0.33 -6.51 0.71
CA THR A 13 0.11 -7.44 1.76
C THR A 13 0.41 -6.78 3.11
N GLY A 14 0.67 -5.48 3.13
CA GLY A 14 1.18 -4.79 4.31
C GLY A 14 2.64 -5.13 4.66
N SER A 15 3.36 -5.84 3.78
CA SER A 15 4.77 -6.17 3.98
C SER A 15 5.64 -4.91 3.96
N VAL A 16 6.70 -4.92 4.75
CA VAL A 16 7.69 -3.84 4.81
C VAL A 16 9.06 -4.43 4.55
N TYR A 17 9.80 -3.88 3.59
CA TYR A 17 11.18 -4.25 3.41
C TYR A 17 12.05 -3.63 4.49
N SER A 18 12.87 -4.47 5.14
CA SER A 18 13.89 -4.04 6.08
C SER A 18 15.03 -3.29 5.39
N ALA A 19 15.86 -2.58 6.15
CA ALA A 19 17.06 -1.93 5.61
C ALA A 19 18.05 -2.93 4.99
N GLU A 20 18.15 -4.12 5.56
CA GLU A 20 19.02 -5.20 5.04
C GLU A 20 18.49 -5.74 3.71
N GLU A 21 17.20 -5.97 3.59
CA GLU A 21 16.56 -6.40 2.34
C GLU A 21 16.67 -5.33 1.24
N MET A 22 16.53 -4.04 1.60
CA MET A 22 16.76 -2.93 0.67
C MET A 22 18.20 -2.89 0.18
N GLU A 23 19.20 -3.12 1.06
CA GLU A 23 20.59 -3.21 0.65
C GLU A 23 20.83 -4.41 -0.29
N GLY A 24 20.25 -5.58 0.01
CA GLY A 24 20.32 -6.75 -0.88
C GLY A 24 19.75 -6.47 -2.28
N LEU A 25 18.64 -5.74 -2.36
CA LEU A 25 18.09 -5.29 -3.65
C LEU A 25 19.02 -4.30 -4.35
N ALA A 26 19.59 -3.34 -3.61
CA ALA A 26 20.52 -2.36 -4.14
C ALA A 26 21.80 -3.00 -4.69
N GLU A 27 22.34 -4.03 -4.06
CA GLU A 27 23.48 -4.80 -4.56
C GLU A 27 23.21 -5.43 -5.95
N VAL A 28 22.02 -5.99 -6.14
CA VAL A 28 21.59 -6.51 -7.44
C VAL A 28 21.47 -5.38 -8.46
N LEU A 29 20.84 -4.27 -8.07
CA LEU A 29 20.62 -3.11 -8.93
C LEU A 29 21.93 -2.46 -9.37
N ARG A 30 22.96 -2.39 -8.53
CA ARG A 30 24.30 -1.88 -8.90
C ARG A 30 24.91 -2.64 -10.06
N ARG A 31 24.66 -3.95 -10.18
CA ARG A 31 25.09 -4.78 -11.32
C ARG A 31 24.25 -4.57 -12.58
N HIS A 32 23.13 -3.84 -12.47
CA HIS A 32 22.18 -3.56 -13.56
C HIS A 32 21.89 -2.06 -13.69
N PRO A 33 22.89 -1.23 -14.09
CA PRO A 33 22.77 0.23 -14.08
C PRO A 33 21.67 0.79 -14.98
N GLN A 34 21.19 0.01 -15.96
CA GLN A 34 20.12 0.40 -16.88
C GLN A 34 18.70 0.36 -16.23
N VAL A 35 18.56 -0.22 -15.05
CA VAL A 35 17.26 -0.36 -14.38
C VAL A 35 16.98 0.87 -13.52
N ILE A 36 15.88 1.56 -13.78
CA ILE A 36 15.36 2.65 -12.96
C ILE A 36 14.47 2.05 -11.87
N VAL A 37 14.53 2.60 -10.66
CA VAL A 37 13.64 2.21 -9.56
C VAL A 37 12.51 3.23 -9.43
N ILE A 38 11.27 2.74 -9.37
CA ILE A 38 10.09 3.52 -9.00
C ILE A 38 9.67 3.01 -7.62
N ALA A 39 10.01 3.78 -6.58
CA ALA A 39 9.74 3.44 -5.20
C ALA A 39 8.42 4.10 -4.76
N ASP A 40 7.36 3.31 -4.62
CA ASP A 40 6.09 3.77 -4.05
C ASP A 40 6.18 3.68 -2.52
N GLU A 41 6.35 4.84 -1.89
CA GLU A 41 6.52 5.01 -0.45
C GLU A 41 5.31 5.71 0.20
N ILE A 42 4.14 5.66 -0.47
CA ILE A 42 2.93 6.37 -0.03
C ILE A 42 2.47 5.98 1.39
N TYR A 43 2.88 4.81 1.88
CA TYR A 43 2.58 4.31 3.22
C TYR A 43 3.72 4.47 4.23
N GLU A 44 4.77 5.25 3.95
CA GLU A 44 5.97 5.38 4.81
C GLU A 44 5.65 5.71 6.27
N HIS A 45 4.62 6.54 6.52
CA HIS A 45 4.17 6.91 7.86
C HIS A 45 3.23 5.88 8.52
N ILE A 46 2.75 4.89 7.76
CA ILE A 46 1.91 3.80 8.26
C ILE A 46 2.76 2.53 8.28
N ASN A 47 3.81 2.58 9.08
CA ASN A 47 4.79 1.53 9.31
C ASN A 47 4.79 1.18 10.81
N TYR A 48 4.68 -0.11 11.12
CA TYR A 48 4.52 -0.60 12.49
C TYR A 48 5.80 -1.21 13.06
N VAL A 49 6.83 -1.46 12.22
CA VAL A 49 8.05 -2.19 12.58
C VAL A 49 9.29 -1.31 12.67
N GLY A 50 9.14 0.01 12.68
CA GLY A 50 10.26 0.92 12.91
C GLY A 50 10.35 2.06 11.90
N LYS A 51 11.58 2.50 11.62
CA LYS A 51 11.83 3.58 10.67
C LYS A 51 11.71 3.04 9.25
N HIS A 52 11.03 3.80 8.38
CA HIS A 52 10.96 3.49 6.96
C HIS A 52 12.36 3.43 6.32
N ALA A 53 12.61 2.38 5.56
CA ALA A 53 13.83 2.19 4.78
C ALA A 53 13.55 2.54 3.32
N SER A 54 14.11 3.65 2.83
CA SER A 54 14.02 4.04 1.42
C SER A 54 15.27 3.59 0.67
N ILE A 55 15.07 2.89 -0.45
CA ILE A 55 16.18 2.47 -1.33
C ILE A 55 16.94 3.68 -1.89
N ALA A 56 16.30 4.82 -2.03
CA ALA A 56 16.92 6.05 -2.53
C ALA A 56 18.01 6.61 -1.59
N THR A 57 18.03 6.20 -0.33
CA THR A 57 19.04 6.62 0.65
C THR A 57 20.32 5.81 0.60
N LEU A 58 20.33 4.71 -0.15
CA LEU A 58 21.48 3.82 -0.27
C LEU A 58 22.48 4.36 -1.31
N PRO A 59 23.78 4.05 -1.17
CA PRO A 59 24.80 4.46 -2.13
C PRO A 59 24.43 4.03 -3.57
N ASP A 60 24.62 4.93 -4.52
CA ASP A 60 24.40 4.76 -5.97
C ASP A 60 22.92 4.55 -6.37
N MET A 61 21.96 4.68 -5.43
CA MET A 61 20.54 4.51 -5.73
C MET A 61 19.80 5.81 -6.01
N GLN A 62 20.22 6.92 -5.41
CA GLN A 62 19.52 8.21 -5.55
C GLN A 62 19.39 8.65 -7.01
N GLU A 63 20.45 8.52 -7.82
CA GLU A 63 20.49 8.97 -9.21
C GLU A 63 19.66 8.11 -10.18
N ARG A 64 19.02 7.05 -9.70
CA ARG A 64 18.22 6.12 -10.49
C ARG A 64 16.87 5.79 -9.87
N THR A 65 16.52 6.43 -8.76
CA THR A 65 15.27 6.19 -8.04
C THR A 65 14.32 7.36 -8.18
N ALA A 66 13.07 7.06 -8.52
CA ALA A 66 11.94 7.98 -8.42
C ALA A 66 11.09 7.55 -7.22
N ILE A 67 11.07 8.35 -6.18
CA ILE A 67 10.19 8.16 -5.03
C ILE A 67 8.81 8.72 -5.38
N ILE A 68 7.78 7.92 -5.24
CA ILE A 68 6.38 8.30 -5.36
C ILE A 68 5.80 8.40 -3.96
N ASN A 69 5.27 9.57 -3.62
CA ASN A 69 4.66 9.79 -2.31
C ASN A 69 3.57 10.87 -2.39
N GLY A 70 2.94 11.20 -1.28
CA GLY A 70 1.86 12.20 -1.24
C GLY A 70 1.18 12.32 0.10
N VAL A 71 0.13 13.13 0.14
CA VAL A 71 -0.64 13.40 1.37
C VAL A 71 -1.82 12.46 1.58
N SER A 72 -2.11 11.61 0.61
CA SER A 72 -3.35 10.81 0.59
C SER A 72 -3.52 9.89 1.79
N LYS A 73 -2.43 9.27 2.27
CA LYS A 73 -2.47 8.22 3.29
C LYS A 73 -2.08 8.74 4.66
N ALA A 74 -0.89 9.28 4.80
CA ALA A 74 -0.37 9.81 6.07
C ALA A 74 -1.25 10.93 6.67
N TYR A 75 -1.88 11.73 5.83
CA TYR A 75 -2.72 12.87 6.25
C TYR A 75 -4.21 12.64 6.01
N ALA A 76 -4.64 11.42 5.68
CA ALA A 76 -6.05 11.11 5.36
C ALA A 76 -6.66 12.03 4.29
N MET A 77 -5.86 12.45 3.30
CA MET A 77 -6.20 13.45 2.29
C MET A 77 -6.43 12.83 0.90
N THR A 78 -7.06 11.65 0.82
CA THR A 78 -7.29 10.96 -0.46
C THR A 78 -8.13 11.80 -1.44
N GLY A 79 -9.13 12.51 -0.96
CA GLY A 79 -10.02 13.37 -1.76
C GLY A 79 -9.33 14.63 -2.32
N TRP A 80 -8.21 15.05 -1.77
CA TRP A 80 -7.46 16.23 -2.22
C TRP A 80 -6.64 16.00 -3.48
N ARG A 81 -6.44 14.75 -3.87
CA ARG A 81 -5.76 14.35 -5.12
C ARG A 81 -4.37 14.95 -5.29
N ILE A 82 -3.51 14.85 -4.27
CA ILE A 82 -2.11 15.30 -4.30
C ILE A 82 -1.16 14.13 -4.09
N GLY A 83 -0.21 14.00 -5.02
CA GLY A 83 0.99 13.21 -4.91
C GLY A 83 2.17 14.00 -5.49
N PHE A 84 3.36 13.52 -5.23
CA PHE A 84 4.59 14.09 -5.76
C PHE A 84 5.59 13.00 -6.14
N VAL A 85 6.53 13.38 -7.00
CA VAL A 85 7.67 12.55 -7.38
C VAL A 85 8.94 13.26 -6.97
N ALA A 86 9.78 12.60 -6.17
CA ALA A 86 11.15 13.03 -5.91
C ALA A 86 12.08 12.15 -6.74
N ALA A 87 12.76 12.74 -7.75
CA ALA A 87 13.52 11.99 -8.72
C ALA A 87 14.69 12.81 -9.28
N PRO A 88 15.69 12.17 -9.93
CA PRO A 88 16.72 12.88 -10.69
C PRO A 88 16.14 13.87 -11.68
N LEU A 89 16.80 15.02 -11.87
CA LEU A 89 16.27 16.17 -12.60
C LEU A 89 15.73 15.81 -14.00
N ALA A 90 16.42 14.93 -14.73
CA ALA A 90 15.99 14.52 -16.07
C ALA A 90 14.64 13.82 -16.04
N LEU A 91 14.44 12.90 -15.07
CA LEU A 91 13.19 12.17 -14.90
C LEU A 91 12.08 13.09 -14.38
N ALA A 92 12.37 13.94 -13.39
CA ALA A 92 11.43 14.92 -12.86
C ALA A 92 10.91 15.88 -13.96
N LYS A 93 11.78 16.36 -14.84
CA LYS A 93 11.40 17.19 -16.00
C LYS A 93 10.48 16.43 -16.98
N ALA A 94 10.77 15.15 -17.25
CA ALA A 94 9.95 14.32 -18.14
C ALA A 94 8.55 14.10 -17.54
N VAL A 95 8.46 13.77 -16.25
CA VAL A 95 7.19 13.61 -15.52
C VAL A 95 6.39 14.92 -15.56
N ASN A 96 7.03 16.06 -15.25
CA ASN A 96 6.37 17.37 -15.25
C ASN A 96 5.83 17.74 -16.65
N LYS A 97 6.59 17.42 -17.72
CA LYS A 97 6.17 17.65 -19.10
C LYS A 97 4.91 16.83 -19.44
N LEU A 98 4.89 15.56 -19.08
CA LEU A 98 3.73 14.70 -19.32
C LEU A 98 2.52 15.14 -18.49
N GLN A 99 2.72 15.36 -17.18
CA GLN A 99 1.65 15.78 -16.27
C GLN A 99 1.01 17.09 -16.73
N GLY A 100 1.80 18.04 -17.21
CA GLY A 100 1.31 19.30 -17.75
C GLY A 100 0.41 19.15 -18.99
N GLN A 101 0.60 18.08 -19.79
CA GLN A 101 -0.27 17.78 -20.93
C GLN A 101 -1.55 17.04 -20.53
N TYR A 102 -1.49 16.18 -19.49
CA TYR A 102 -2.66 15.39 -19.07
C TYR A 102 -3.63 16.15 -18.18
N THR A 103 -3.14 16.88 -17.19
CA THR A 103 -3.97 17.51 -16.15
C THR A 103 -3.65 18.97 -15.88
N SER A 104 -2.70 19.57 -16.60
CA SER A 104 -2.15 20.92 -16.37
C SER A 104 -1.46 21.11 -15.01
N GLY A 105 -1.85 20.34 -13.98
CA GLY A 105 -1.27 20.36 -12.65
C GLY A 105 -2.28 20.13 -11.55
N ALA A 106 -1.78 20.03 -10.33
CA ALA A 106 -2.64 19.85 -9.15
C ALA A 106 -3.36 21.14 -8.78
N GLY A 107 -4.57 21.03 -8.23
CA GLY A 107 -5.36 22.17 -7.78
C GLY A 107 -4.63 23.01 -6.71
N SER A 108 -4.63 24.33 -6.84
CA SER A 108 -3.89 25.24 -5.95
C SER A 108 -4.36 25.18 -4.49
N ILE A 109 -5.65 24.96 -4.26
CA ILE A 109 -6.20 24.76 -2.91
C ILE A 109 -5.60 23.52 -2.27
N SER A 110 -5.58 22.39 -3.01
CA SER A 110 -4.99 21.13 -2.56
C SER A 110 -3.49 21.25 -2.30
N GLN A 111 -2.76 22.00 -3.13
CA GLN A 111 -1.33 22.29 -2.90
C GLN A 111 -1.12 23.06 -1.59
N LYS A 112 -1.92 24.11 -1.34
CA LYS A 112 -1.84 24.88 -0.08
C LYS A 112 -2.19 24.05 1.14
N ALA A 113 -3.22 23.20 1.04
CA ALA A 113 -3.55 22.25 2.10
C ALA A 113 -2.40 21.27 2.39
N SER A 114 -1.72 20.77 1.34
CA SER A 114 -0.53 19.91 1.49
C SER A 114 0.63 20.62 2.17
N VAL A 115 0.88 21.90 1.86
CA VAL A 115 1.88 22.70 2.56
C VAL A 115 1.57 22.82 4.05
N ALA A 116 0.29 23.03 4.40
CA ALA A 116 -0.14 23.07 5.79
C ALA A 116 0.03 21.70 6.49
N ALA A 117 -0.29 20.61 5.79
CA ALA A 117 -0.10 19.26 6.32
C ALA A 117 1.38 18.95 6.63
N PHE A 118 2.29 19.26 5.71
CA PHE A 118 3.71 18.98 5.90
C PHE A 118 4.38 19.88 6.96
N ASN A 119 3.97 21.13 7.08
CA ASN A 119 4.59 22.08 8.00
C ASN A 119 3.88 22.20 9.35
N GLY A 120 2.69 21.61 9.46
CA GLY A 120 1.89 21.61 10.69
C GLY A 120 2.36 20.60 11.72
N ASP A 121 1.61 20.50 12.81
CA ASP A 121 1.82 19.49 13.85
C ASP A 121 1.65 18.08 13.25
N GLN A 122 2.62 17.20 13.51
CA GLN A 122 2.63 15.81 13.04
C GLN A 122 2.01 14.83 14.05
N THR A 123 1.61 15.30 15.22
CA THR A 123 0.93 14.49 16.23
C THR A 123 -0.27 13.70 15.68
N PRO A 124 -1.16 14.30 14.84
CA PRO A 124 -2.28 13.56 14.25
C PRO A 124 -1.87 12.39 13.34
N VAL A 125 -0.70 12.47 12.69
CA VAL A 125 -0.17 11.38 11.85
C VAL A 125 0.21 10.20 12.73
N GLU A 126 0.88 10.45 13.86
CA GLU A 126 1.26 9.40 14.82
C GLU A 126 0.03 8.81 15.52
N GLU A 127 -0.93 9.62 15.93
CA GLU A 127 -2.20 9.14 16.51
C GLU A 127 -2.94 8.22 15.55
N MET A 128 -3.00 8.56 14.26
CA MET A 128 -3.60 7.74 13.22
C MET A 128 -2.81 6.44 13.04
N ARG A 129 -1.47 6.47 13.03
CA ARG A 129 -0.63 5.27 12.96
C ARG A 129 -0.92 4.33 14.13
N GLN A 130 -1.04 4.84 15.34
CA GLN A 130 -1.38 4.05 16.53
C GLN A 130 -2.79 3.45 16.43
N ALA A 131 -3.76 4.20 15.90
CA ALA A 131 -5.11 3.68 15.66
C ALA A 131 -5.08 2.53 14.63
N PHE A 132 -4.31 2.65 13.56
CA PHE A 132 -4.15 1.58 12.59
C PHE A 132 -3.43 0.36 13.16
N LEU A 133 -2.41 0.54 14.00
CA LEU A 133 -1.75 -0.57 14.68
C LEU A 133 -2.72 -1.34 15.59
N ARG A 134 -3.56 -0.64 16.35
CA ARG A 134 -4.60 -1.27 17.17
C ARG A 134 -5.59 -2.07 16.32
N ARG A 135 -6.08 -1.48 15.24
CA ARG A 135 -7.01 -2.12 14.30
C ARG A 135 -6.38 -3.30 13.57
N LYS A 136 -5.11 -3.20 13.19
CA LYS A 136 -4.32 -4.31 12.64
C LYS A 136 -4.32 -5.50 13.61
N ASN A 137 -4.00 -5.26 14.87
CA ASN A 137 -3.99 -6.32 15.89
C ASN A 137 -5.38 -6.94 16.10
N LEU A 138 -6.44 -6.12 16.05
CA LEU A 138 -7.82 -6.58 16.16
C LEU A 138 -8.22 -7.48 14.99
N ILE A 139 -8.07 -7.00 13.75
CA ILE A 139 -8.48 -7.76 12.56
C ILE A 139 -7.66 -9.04 12.37
N VAL A 140 -6.35 -9.00 12.64
CA VAL A 140 -5.49 -10.20 12.58
C VAL A 140 -5.94 -11.27 13.57
N ARG A 141 -6.25 -10.85 14.81
CA ARG A 141 -6.78 -11.77 15.83
C ARG A 141 -8.09 -12.40 15.39
N LEU A 142 -9.06 -11.60 14.97
CA LEU A 142 -10.38 -12.08 14.54
C LEU A 142 -10.28 -12.96 13.29
N ALA A 143 -9.50 -12.57 12.29
CA ALA A 143 -9.33 -13.35 11.07
C ALA A 143 -8.66 -14.72 11.33
N LYS A 144 -7.77 -14.83 12.31
CA LYS A 144 -7.17 -16.11 12.72
C LYS A 144 -8.17 -17.08 13.38
N GLU A 145 -9.29 -16.57 13.89
CA GLU A 145 -10.38 -17.39 14.46
C GLU A 145 -11.29 -18.00 13.38
N ILE A 146 -11.20 -17.49 12.13
CA ILE A 146 -12.02 -17.97 11.00
C ILE A 146 -11.40 -19.26 10.44
N PRO A 147 -12.11 -20.41 10.51
CA PRO A 147 -11.59 -21.68 10.01
C PRO A 147 -11.29 -21.61 8.51
N GLY A 148 -10.09 -21.98 8.11
CA GLY A 148 -9.69 -22.05 6.71
C GLY A 148 -9.05 -20.79 6.15
N PHE A 149 -8.92 -19.70 6.94
CA PHE A 149 -8.07 -18.58 6.58
C PHE A 149 -6.61 -18.87 6.97
N GLU A 150 -5.69 -18.58 6.04
CA GLU A 150 -4.27 -18.45 6.35
C GLU A 150 -3.96 -16.95 6.40
N VAL A 151 -3.70 -16.43 7.59
CA VAL A 151 -3.64 -14.99 7.85
C VAL A 151 -2.20 -14.53 7.92
N ASN A 152 -1.82 -13.56 7.08
CA ASN A 152 -0.56 -12.83 7.19
C ASN A 152 -0.60 -11.85 8.37
N ASP A 153 0.56 -11.38 8.82
CA ASP A 153 0.68 -10.33 9.83
C ASP A 153 1.28 -9.07 9.18
N PRO A 154 0.46 -8.06 8.85
CA PRO A 154 0.94 -6.85 8.18
C PRO A 154 1.88 -6.04 9.07
N GLU A 155 2.95 -5.53 8.48
CA GLU A 155 3.96 -4.69 9.13
C GLU A 155 3.79 -3.20 8.82
N GLY A 156 2.92 -2.88 7.85
CA GLY A 156 2.58 -1.51 7.46
C GLY A 156 1.30 -1.44 6.61
N ALA A 157 1.00 -0.25 6.10
CA ALA A 157 -0.24 0.08 5.41
C ALA A 157 -1.48 -0.19 6.29
N PHE A 158 -2.64 -0.45 5.70
CA PHE A 158 -3.87 -0.76 6.44
C PHE A 158 -4.68 -1.88 5.75
N TYR A 159 -3.96 -2.91 5.28
CA TYR A 159 -4.56 -4.05 4.59
C TYR A 159 -4.19 -5.37 5.26
N LEU A 160 -5.18 -6.27 5.30
CA LEU A 160 -4.99 -7.68 5.57
C LEU A 160 -5.19 -8.45 4.25
N PHE A 161 -4.32 -9.42 3.98
CA PHE A 161 -4.33 -10.17 2.72
C PHE A 161 -4.30 -11.69 2.97
N PRO A 162 -5.36 -12.24 3.60
CA PRO A 162 -5.41 -13.65 3.94
C PRO A 162 -5.70 -14.51 2.71
N LYS A 163 -5.26 -15.77 2.78
CA LYS A 163 -5.60 -16.80 1.81
C LYS A 163 -6.97 -17.37 2.12
N CYS A 164 -7.81 -17.51 1.10
CA CYS A 164 -9.18 -18.02 1.19
C CYS A 164 -9.44 -19.26 0.31
N SER A 165 -8.40 -19.84 -0.28
CA SER A 165 -8.55 -20.99 -1.21
C SER A 165 -9.19 -22.22 -0.61
N SER A 166 -9.22 -22.35 0.72
CA SER A 166 -9.96 -23.41 1.43
C SER A 166 -11.48 -23.37 1.23
N TYR A 167 -11.99 -22.24 0.73
CA TYR A 167 -13.41 -22.06 0.40
C TYR A 167 -13.73 -22.38 -1.05
N PHE A 168 -12.73 -22.59 -1.90
CA PHE A 168 -12.96 -22.91 -3.30
C PHE A 168 -13.65 -24.28 -3.42
N GLY A 169 -14.69 -24.36 -4.25
CA GLY A 169 -15.56 -25.50 -4.40
C GLY A 169 -16.69 -25.61 -3.36
N LYS A 170 -16.70 -24.76 -2.33
CA LYS A 170 -17.82 -24.73 -1.37
C LYS A 170 -19.04 -24.02 -1.97
N THR A 171 -20.23 -24.45 -1.53
CA THR A 171 -21.51 -23.91 -1.97
C THR A 171 -22.49 -23.83 -0.81
N ASP A 172 -23.37 -22.83 -0.85
CA ASP A 172 -24.55 -22.71 0.02
C ASP A 172 -25.84 -23.30 -0.61
N GLY A 173 -25.72 -23.91 -1.81
CA GLY A 173 -26.82 -24.43 -2.60
C GLY A 173 -27.29 -23.49 -3.71
N THR A 174 -26.90 -22.20 -3.65
CA THR A 174 -27.24 -21.18 -4.65
C THR A 174 -25.97 -20.69 -5.37
N THR A 175 -24.93 -20.36 -4.59
CA THR A 175 -23.65 -19.84 -5.07
C THR A 175 -22.54 -20.82 -4.80
N THR A 176 -21.66 -21.07 -5.77
CA THR A 176 -20.44 -21.86 -5.61
C THR A 176 -19.24 -20.97 -5.78
N ILE A 177 -18.31 -21.02 -4.85
CA ILE A 177 -17.09 -20.20 -4.86
C ILE A 177 -16.00 -20.93 -5.64
N HIS A 178 -15.57 -20.38 -6.78
CA HIS A 178 -14.49 -20.94 -7.60
C HIS A 178 -13.20 -20.12 -7.51
N THR A 179 -13.31 -18.83 -7.25
CA THR A 179 -12.22 -17.85 -7.26
C THR A 179 -12.25 -16.96 -6.03
N SER A 180 -11.20 -16.19 -5.79
CA SER A 180 -11.20 -15.14 -4.76
C SER A 180 -12.16 -14.00 -5.07
N ASP A 181 -12.45 -13.75 -6.36
CA ASP A 181 -13.44 -12.75 -6.75
C ASP A 181 -14.87 -13.23 -6.45
N ASP A 182 -15.18 -14.52 -6.69
CA ASP A 182 -16.45 -15.10 -6.25
C ASP A 182 -16.60 -15.01 -4.74
N PHE A 183 -15.52 -15.29 -3.99
CA PHE A 183 -15.52 -15.17 -2.54
C PHE A 183 -15.76 -13.73 -2.09
N ALA A 184 -15.10 -12.75 -2.71
CA ALA A 184 -15.31 -11.35 -2.41
C ALA A 184 -16.75 -10.89 -2.73
N LEU A 185 -17.30 -11.33 -3.85
CA LEU A 185 -18.68 -11.04 -4.23
C LEU A 185 -19.68 -11.69 -3.26
N TYR A 186 -19.43 -12.94 -2.85
CA TYR A 186 -20.25 -13.64 -1.87
C TYR A 186 -20.28 -12.90 -0.53
N LEU A 187 -19.10 -12.48 -0.03
CA LEU A 187 -19.02 -11.69 1.20
C LEU A 187 -19.76 -10.35 1.09
N LEU A 188 -19.74 -9.73 -0.07
CA LEU A 188 -20.47 -8.48 -0.30
C LEU A 188 -21.98 -8.70 -0.26
N GLN A 189 -22.47 -9.75 -0.89
CA GLN A 189 -23.90 -10.03 -1.02
C GLN A 189 -24.52 -10.56 0.27
N GLU A 190 -23.84 -11.52 0.92
CA GLU A 190 -24.41 -12.24 2.07
C GLU A 190 -24.00 -11.64 3.42
N ALA A 191 -22.81 -11.06 3.51
CA ALA A 191 -22.27 -10.50 4.75
C ALA A 191 -22.14 -8.98 4.73
N HIS A 192 -22.41 -8.31 3.60
CA HIS A 192 -22.23 -6.86 3.40
C HIS A 192 -20.80 -6.38 3.67
N VAL A 193 -19.82 -7.25 3.44
CA VAL A 193 -18.39 -6.95 3.60
C VAL A 193 -17.75 -6.73 2.22
N ALA A 194 -17.36 -5.48 1.95
CA ALA A 194 -16.68 -5.12 0.72
C ALA A 194 -15.18 -5.45 0.82
N CYS A 195 -14.68 -6.33 -0.04
CA CYS A 195 -13.27 -6.68 -0.16
C CYS A 195 -12.87 -6.81 -1.63
N VAL A 196 -11.61 -7.12 -1.90
CA VAL A 196 -11.09 -7.21 -3.27
C VAL A 196 -10.40 -8.56 -3.45
N GLY A 197 -10.81 -9.31 -4.47
CA GLY A 197 -10.17 -10.59 -4.81
C GLY A 197 -8.69 -10.42 -5.20
N GLY A 198 -7.94 -11.48 -4.95
CA GLY A 198 -6.49 -11.46 -5.08
C GLY A 198 -5.97 -11.57 -6.52
N ASP A 199 -6.83 -11.93 -7.47
CA ASP A 199 -6.48 -12.01 -8.89
C ASP A 199 -5.91 -10.67 -9.40
N SER A 200 -6.54 -9.56 -9.02
CA SER A 200 -6.06 -8.19 -9.34
C SER A 200 -4.66 -7.88 -8.82
N PHE A 201 -4.15 -8.67 -7.89
CA PHE A 201 -2.82 -8.52 -7.27
C PHE A 201 -1.87 -9.67 -7.64
N GLY A 202 -2.25 -10.54 -8.59
CA GLY A 202 -1.46 -11.70 -8.98
C GLY A 202 -1.40 -12.83 -7.93
N SER A 203 -2.32 -12.84 -6.98
CA SER A 203 -2.43 -13.85 -5.91
C SER A 203 -3.86 -14.41 -5.81
N PRO A 204 -4.29 -15.24 -6.77
CA PRO A 204 -5.70 -15.67 -6.92
C PRO A 204 -6.25 -16.47 -5.73
N GLN A 205 -5.39 -16.93 -4.82
CA GLN A 205 -5.80 -17.65 -3.62
C GLN A 205 -6.11 -16.74 -2.43
N CYS A 206 -5.83 -15.44 -2.54
CA CYS A 206 -5.97 -14.46 -1.47
C CYS A 206 -7.08 -13.46 -1.77
N PHE A 207 -7.45 -12.65 -0.78
CA PHE A 207 -8.29 -11.47 -0.95
C PHE A 207 -7.83 -10.35 0.00
N ARG A 208 -8.08 -9.10 -0.37
CA ARG A 208 -7.68 -7.95 0.42
C ARG A 208 -8.85 -7.37 1.20
N MET A 209 -8.66 -7.24 2.50
CA MET A 209 -9.50 -6.44 3.39
C MET A 209 -8.77 -5.16 3.80
N SER A 210 -9.50 -4.05 3.96
CA SER A 210 -8.97 -2.81 4.52
C SER A 210 -9.48 -2.64 5.95
N TYR A 211 -8.58 -2.35 6.90
CA TYR A 211 -8.95 -1.98 8.26
C TYR A 211 -8.91 -0.46 8.50
N ALA A 212 -8.97 0.33 7.41
CA ALA A 212 -9.15 1.77 7.48
C ALA A 212 -10.63 2.13 7.72
N THR A 213 -11.20 1.60 8.79
CA THR A 213 -12.59 1.77 9.22
C THR A 213 -12.66 1.84 10.75
N SER A 214 -13.85 1.96 11.35
CA SER A 214 -13.98 1.95 12.80
C SER A 214 -13.75 0.56 13.40
N ASP A 215 -13.46 0.48 14.70
CA ASP A 215 -13.26 -0.78 15.41
C ASP A 215 -14.56 -1.62 15.41
N GLU A 216 -15.73 -0.97 15.48
CA GLU A 216 -17.04 -1.61 15.43
C GLU A 216 -17.31 -2.30 14.08
N ASN A 217 -16.81 -1.72 12.98
CA ASN A 217 -16.95 -2.30 11.65
C ASN A 217 -15.95 -3.45 11.39
N ILE A 218 -14.93 -3.61 12.23
CA ILE A 218 -13.97 -4.72 12.14
C ILE A 218 -14.51 -5.98 12.85
N VAL A 219 -15.33 -5.80 13.87
CA VAL A 219 -15.97 -6.88 14.66
C VAL A 219 -17.19 -7.42 13.95
#